data_89144def0a358b579933b298b7ac2a80
#
_entry.id   89144def0a358b579933b298b7ac2a80
#
_cell.length_a   1.000
_cell.length_b   1.000
_cell.length_c   1.000
_cell.angle_alpha   90.00
_cell.angle_beta   90.00
_cell.angle_gamma   90.00
#
_symmetry.space_group_name_H-M   'P 1'
#
loop_
_entity.id
_entity.type
_entity.pdbx_description
1 polymer ?
#
loop_
_entity_poly.entity_id
_entity_poly.type
_entity_poly.pdbx_seq_one_letter_code
_entity_poly.pdbx_strand_id
1 'polypeptide(L)'
;MVRENMVVVKLNSGGILLYSPVRIQENSDLWKWLEQQGKVEWVVLGSSEHTLQLPAVLAMFPSAKVVASTTAGRKLAWVGALPKNRLDVDCTKPPQLAEANRLLSKEGVQLAYVEGDCVTHSLFLLAHGVLCEADLLYTHQVSFLFIKMSYRWNLV
;
A
#
# COMPACT_ATOMS: atom_id res chain seq x y z
N MET A 1 15.34 6.60 -14.76
CA MET A 1 15.32 5.79 -13.50
C MET A 1 14.03 6.14 -12.79
N VAL A 2 13.09 5.22 -12.71
CA VAL A 2 11.83 5.42 -11.97
C VAL A 2 12.17 5.35 -10.49
N ARG A 3 11.84 6.39 -9.73
CA ARG A 3 11.98 6.36 -8.28
C ARG A 3 10.71 5.73 -7.71
N GLU A 4 10.86 4.56 -7.12
CA GLU A 4 9.79 3.95 -6.33
C GLU A 4 9.75 4.62 -4.95
N ASN A 5 8.56 4.98 -4.50
CA ASN A 5 8.35 5.56 -3.18
C ASN A 5 7.50 4.60 -2.34
N MET A 6 7.92 4.37 -1.12
CA MET A 6 7.16 3.64 -0.11
C MET A 6 6.72 4.60 0.98
N VAL A 7 5.50 4.44 1.47
CA VAL A 7 5.05 5.14 2.67
C VAL A 7 5.07 4.17 3.85
N VAL A 8 5.63 4.62 4.96
CA VAL A 8 5.63 3.89 6.23
C VAL A 8 4.74 4.63 7.20
N VAL A 9 3.71 3.96 7.69
CA VAL A 9 2.76 4.53 8.65
C VAL A 9 2.98 3.88 10.00
N LYS A 10 3.20 4.70 11.02
CA LYS A 10 3.20 4.26 12.40
C LYS A 10 1.75 4.07 12.86
N LEU A 11 1.44 2.89 13.36
CA LEU A 11 0.12 2.54 13.86
C LEU A 11 -0.02 2.94 15.35
N ASN A 12 -1.23 3.21 15.80
CA ASN A 12 -1.49 3.54 17.20
C ASN A 12 -1.10 2.40 18.17
N SER A 13 -1.19 1.16 17.69
CA SER A 13 -0.71 -0.04 18.42
C SER A 13 0.81 -0.09 18.61
N GLY A 14 1.56 0.75 17.91
CA GLY A 14 3.03 0.71 17.88
C GLY A 14 3.62 -0.15 16.77
N GLY A 15 2.79 -0.87 16.01
CA GLY A 15 3.20 -1.52 14.76
C GLY A 15 3.41 -0.54 13.62
N ILE A 16 3.71 -1.06 12.44
CA ILE A 16 3.84 -0.27 11.20
C ILE A 16 3.08 -0.92 10.03
N LEU A 17 2.61 -0.05 9.15
CA LEU A 17 2.04 -0.41 7.86
C LEU A 17 2.97 0.09 6.76
N LEU A 18 3.27 -0.77 5.78
CA LEU A 18 4.00 -0.42 4.56
C LEU A 18 3.00 -0.26 3.41
N TYR A 19 3.01 0.91 2.77
CA TYR A 19 2.19 1.17 1.59
C TYR A 19 3.07 1.29 0.37
N SER A 20 2.74 0.55 -0.70
CA SER A 20 3.54 0.43 -1.93
C SER A 20 5.01 0.12 -1.65
N PRO A 21 5.33 -1.03 -1.03
CA PRO A 21 6.67 -1.30 -0.54
C PRO A 21 7.69 -1.35 -1.67
N VAL A 22 8.84 -0.72 -1.43
CA VAL A 22 10.02 -0.78 -2.28
C VAL A 22 10.91 -1.97 -1.89
N ARG A 23 11.96 -2.20 -2.68
CA ARG A 23 12.96 -3.22 -2.34
C ARG A 23 13.65 -2.88 -1.02
N ILE A 24 13.49 -3.77 -0.06
CA ILE A 24 14.21 -3.71 1.22
C ILE A 24 15.31 -4.77 1.16
N GLN A 25 16.54 -4.36 1.43
CA GLN A 25 17.67 -5.28 1.55
C GLN A 25 17.93 -5.54 3.04
N GLU A 26 18.12 -6.81 3.38
CA GLU A 26 18.50 -7.21 4.73
C GLU A 26 19.77 -6.50 5.17
N ASN A 27 19.83 -6.07 6.41
CA ASN A 27 20.92 -5.28 7.01
C ASN A 27 21.19 -3.89 6.39
N SER A 28 20.35 -3.43 5.43
CA SER A 28 20.42 -2.04 4.96
C SER A 28 20.00 -1.04 6.04
N ASP A 29 20.31 0.24 5.83
CA ASP A 29 19.90 1.30 6.76
C ASP A 29 18.36 1.40 6.83
N LEU A 30 17.68 1.19 5.71
CA LEU A 30 16.19 1.13 5.69
C LEU A 30 15.69 -0.03 6.53
N TRP A 31 16.29 -1.23 6.41
CA TRP A 31 15.93 -2.39 7.22
C TRP A 31 16.08 -2.08 8.72
N LYS A 32 17.27 -1.63 9.13
CA LYS A 32 17.57 -1.29 10.53
C LYS A 32 16.61 -0.22 11.07
N TRP A 33 16.32 0.77 10.25
CA TRP A 33 15.36 1.81 10.63
C TRP A 33 13.95 1.24 10.82
N LEU A 34 13.47 0.37 9.92
CA LEU A 34 12.15 -0.28 10.06
C LEU A 34 12.07 -1.13 11.34
N GLU A 35 13.12 -1.89 11.67
CA GLU A 35 13.17 -2.67 12.91
C GLU A 35 13.01 -1.80 14.16
N GLN A 36 13.56 -0.59 14.14
CA GLN A 36 13.42 0.37 15.25
C GLN A 36 12.01 0.99 15.31
N GLN A 37 11.29 1.05 14.18
CA GLN A 37 9.93 1.61 14.15
C GLN A 37 8.88 0.67 14.74
N GLY A 38 9.09 -0.62 14.67
CA GLY A 38 8.18 -1.62 15.20
C GLY A 38 7.92 -2.77 14.23
N LYS A 39 7.02 -3.67 14.64
CA LYS A 39 6.65 -4.82 13.83
C LYS A 39 5.87 -4.39 12.59
N VAL A 40 6.22 -4.91 11.42
CA VAL A 40 5.40 -4.76 10.21
C VAL A 40 4.16 -5.65 10.36
N GLU A 41 3.00 -5.03 10.47
CA GLU A 41 1.71 -5.70 10.66
C GLU A 41 0.88 -5.74 9.37
N TRP A 42 1.04 -4.73 8.52
CA TRP A 42 0.28 -4.59 7.29
C TRP A 42 1.18 -4.21 6.13
N VAL A 43 0.89 -4.80 4.97
CA VAL A 43 1.46 -4.43 3.68
C VAL A 43 0.31 -4.13 2.73
N VAL A 44 0.24 -2.91 2.23
CA VAL A 44 -0.82 -2.42 1.36
C VAL A 44 -0.24 -2.12 -0.01
N LEU A 45 -0.76 -2.74 -1.05
CA LEU A 45 -0.40 -2.43 -2.43
C LEU A 45 -1.29 -1.30 -2.95
N GLY A 46 -0.72 -0.14 -3.17
CA GLY A 46 -1.44 1.03 -3.67
C GLY A 46 -1.93 0.88 -5.11
N SER A 47 -1.30 -0.01 -5.90
CA SER A 47 -1.65 -0.24 -7.29
C SER A 47 -1.41 -1.71 -7.68
N SER A 48 -2.07 -2.17 -8.74
CA SER A 48 -1.84 -3.50 -9.32
C SER A 48 -0.49 -3.62 -10.05
N GLU A 49 0.16 -2.49 -10.35
CA GLU A 49 1.44 -2.45 -11.05
C GLU A 49 2.65 -2.55 -10.09
N HIS A 50 2.53 -2.07 -8.87
CA HIS A 50 3.63 -2.05 -7.89
C HIS A 50 3.72 -3.36 -7.08
N THR A 51 3.84 -4.49 -7.78
CA THR A 51 3.82 -5.83 -7.16
C THR A 51 5.18 -6.51 -7.04
N LEU A 52 6.20 -6.02 -7.75
CA LEU A 52 7.50 -6.70 -7.91
C LEU A 52 8.24 -6.94 -6.58
N GLN A 53 8.12 -6.03 -5.63
CA GLN A 53 8.86 -6.12 -4.38
C GLN A 53 8.13 -6.91 -3.29
N LEU A 54 6.84 -7.17 -3.48
CA LEU A 54 6.01 -7.81 -2.46
C LEU A 54 6.54 -9.18 -1.99
N PRO A 55 7.00 -10.07 -2.88
CA PRO A 55 7.51 -11.39 -2.45
C PRO A 55 8.70 -11.27 -1.49
N ALA A 56 9.64 -10.37 -1.81
CA ALA A 56 10.81 -10.14 -0.96
C ALA A 56 10.39 -9.55 0.40
N VAL A 57 9.47 -8.58 0.38
CA VAL A 57 8.93 -7.96 1.60
C VAL A 57 8.20 -8.98 2.48
N LEU A 58 7.41 -9.87 1.89
CA LEU A 58 6.71 -10.91 2.65
C LEU A 58 7.63 -12.02 3.15
N ALA A 59 8.74 -12.28 2.48
CA ALA A 59 9.76 -13.18 3.01
C ALA A 59 10.40 -12.60 4.28
N MET A 60 10.56 -11.29 4.33
CA MET A 60 11.11 -10.58 5.50
C MET A 60 10.04 -10.42 6.62
N PHE A 61 8.79 -10.20 6.26
CA PHE A 61 7.68 -9.97 7.18
C PHE A 61 6.55 -10.98 6.98
N PRO A 62 6.77 -12.27 7.27
CA PRO A 62 5.83 -13.34 6.93
C PRO A 62 4.50 -13.27 7.67
N SER A 63 4.44 -12.57 8.78
CA SER A 63 3.20 -12.37 9.58
C SER A 63 2.40 -11.14 9.18
N ALA A 64 2.92 -10.28 8.29
CA ALA A 64 2.21 -9.08 7.86
C ALA A 64 0.96 -9.45 7.04
N LYS A 65 -0.16 -8.78 7.30
CA LYS A 65 -1.39 -8.91 6.51
C LYS A 65 -1.26 -8.16 5.19
N VAL A 66 -1.72 -8.77 4.11
CA VAL A 66 -1.62 -8.20 2.76
C VAL A 66 -2.98 -7.69 2.31
N VAL A 67 -3.02 -6.42 1.93
CA VAL A 67 -4.16 -5.77 1.29
C VAL A 67 -3.80 -5.44 -0.15
N ALA A 68 -4.57 -5.96 -1.10
CA ALA A 68 -4.36 -5.70 -2.51
C ALA A 68 -5.66 -5.90 -3.31
N SER A 69 -5.66 -5.50 -4.58
CA SER A 69 -6.74 -5.84 -5.51
C SER A 69 -6.66 -7.31 -5.95
N THR A 70 -7.80 -7.88 -6.37
CA THR A 70 -7.84 -9.21 -7.02
C THR A 70 -6.84 -9.30 -8.18
N THR A 71 -6.71 -8.24 -8.98
CA THR A 71 -5.81 -8.18 -10.15
C THR A 71 -4.35 -8.31 -9.70
N ALA A 72 -3.94 -7.56 -8.69
CA ALA A 72 -2.60 -7.66 -8.12
C ALA A 72 -2.34 -9.07 -7.54
N GLY A 73 -3.31 -9.62 -6.81
CA GLY A 73 -3.21 -10.97 -6.25
C GLY A 73 -3.05 -12.06 -7.31
N ARG A 74 -3.80 -11.98 -8.42
CA ARG A 74 -3.67 -12.92 -9.55
C ARG A 74 -2.31 -12.79 -10.24
N LYS A 75 -1.84 -11.57 -10.50
CA LYS A 75 -0.54 -11.29 -11.11
C LYS A 75 0.59 -11.92 -10.29
N LEU A 76 0.55 -11.73 -8.98
CA LEU A 76 1.54 -12.28 -8.06
C LEU A 76 1.46 -13.82 -7.95
N ALA A 77 0.26 -14.39 -7.93
CA ALA A 77 0.07 -15.83 -7.92
C ALA A 77 0.54 -16.48 -9.22
N TRP A 78 0.31 -15.83 -10.36
CA TRP A 78 0.72 -16.32 -11.68
C TRP A 78 2.26 -16.39 -11.82
N VAL A 79 2.98 -15.42 -11.28
CA VAL A 79 4.46 -15.42 -11.27
C VAL A 79 5.05 -16.24 -10.12
N GLY A 80 4.21 -16.98 -9.37
CA GLY A 80 4.68 -17.80 -8.23
C GLY A 80 5.17 -16.99 -7.03
N ALA A 81 4.92 -15.69 -7.04
CA ALA A 81 5.43 -14.75 -6.05
C ALA A 81 4.60 -14.71 -4.76
N LEU A 82 3.35 -15.16 -4.81
CA LEU A 82 2.49 -15.35 -3.65
C LEU A 82 1.91 -16.76 -3.64
N PRO A 83 1.87 -17.43 -2.50
CA PRO A 83 1.00 -18.59 -2.32
C PRO A 83 -0.44 -18.21 -2.67
N LYS A 84 -1.18 -19.11 -3.33
CA LYS A 84 -2.55 -18.84 -3.85
C LYS A 84 -3.53 -18.24 -2.83
N ASN A 85 -3.25 -18.30 -1.54
CA ASN A 85 -4.13 -17.89 -0.44
C ASN A 85 -3.51 -16.80 0.45
N ARG A 86 -2.50 -16.06 -0.03
CA ARG A 86 -1.77 -15.08 0.79
C ARG A 86 -2.36 -13.67 0.75
N LEU A 87 -3.41 -13.44 -0.04
CA LEU A 87 -4.14 -12.19 -0.01
C LEU A 87 -5.12 -12.21 1.17
N ASP A 88 -4.81 -11.48 2.24
CA ASP A 88 -5.64 -11.43 3.44
C ASP A 88 -6.88 -10.55 3.26
N VAL A 89 -6.74 -9.47 2.48
CA VAL A 89 -7.84 -8.55 2.15
C VAL A 89 -7.81 -8.24 0.66
N ASP A 90 -8.88 -8.61 -0.02
CA ASP A 90 -9.16 -8.20 -1.38
C ASP A 90 -9.94 -6.88 -1.37
N CYS A 91 -9.27 -5.77 -1.67
CA CYS A 91 -9.87 -4.44 -1.62
C CYS A 91 -10.95 -4.21 -2.68
N THR A 92 -11.04 -5.08 -3.71
CA THR A 92 -12.13 -5.04 -4.71
C THR A 92 -13.45 -5.59 -4.16
N LYS A 93 -13.41 -6.20 -2.98
CA LYS A 93 -14.57 -6.76 -2.29
C LYS A 93 -15.02 -5.85 -1.15
N PRO A 94 -16.13 -5.10 -1.30
CA PRO A 94 -16.57 -4.13 -0.30
C PRO A 94 -16.66 -4.67 1.13
N PRO A 95 -17.14 -5.91 1.40
CA PRO A 95 -17.18 -6.44 2.75
C PRO A 95 -15.78 -6.65 3.37
N GLN A 96 -14.80 -7.08 2.56
CA GLN A 96 -13.43 -7.27 3.05
C GLN A 96 -12.73 -5.94 3.31
N LEU A 97 -12.91 -4.95 2.42
CA LEU A 97 -12.40 -3.61 2.61
C LEU A 97 -13.02 -2.93 3.84
N ALA A 98 -14.32 -3.09 4.05
CA ALA A 98 -15.01 -2.56 5.22
C ALA A 98 -14.46 -3.16 6.52
N GLU A 99 -14.20 -4.47 6.56
CA GLU A 99 -13.62 -5.13 7.73
C GLU A 99 -12.16 -4.68 7.97
N ALA A 100 -11.36 -4.56 6.90
CA ALA A 100 -10.01 -4.00 7.02
C ALA A 100 -10.05 -2.57 7.57
N ASN A 101 -10.95 -1.72 7.07
CA ASN A 101 -11.13 -0.36 7.57
C ASN A 101 -11.60 -0.32 9.03
N ARG A 102 -12.46 -1.25 9.45
CA ARG A 102 -12.87 -1.36 10.86
C ARG A 102 -11.68 -1.63 11.79
N LEU A 103 -10.71 -2.42 11.34
CA LEU A 103 -9.49 -2.69 12.10
C LEU A 103 -8.52 -1.51 12.02
N LEU A 104 -8.27 -0.99 10.83
CA LEU A 104 -7.28 0.05 10.56
C LEU A 104 -7.71 1.43 11.08
N SER A 105 -9.01 1.72 11.17
CA SER A 105 -9.49 3.00 11.74
C SER A 105 -9.07 3.20 13.20
N LYS A 106 -8.95 2.12 13.97
CA LYS A 106 -8.43 2.16 15.34
C LYS A 106 -6.94 2.53 15.38
N GLU A 107 -6.25 2.25 14.29
CA GLU A 107 -4.83 2.55 14.06
C GLU A 107 -4.60 3.92 13.40
N GLY A 108 -5.66 4.72 13.22
CA GLY A 108 -5.56 6.01 12.55
C GLY A 108 -5.46 5.93 11.03
N VAL A 109 -5.82 4.80 10.43
CA VAL A 109 -5.69 4.53 9.00
C VAL A 109 -7.03 4.19 8.37
N GLN A 110 -7.27 4.67 7.16
CA GLN A 110 -8.40 4.31 6.31
C GLN A 110 -7.92 4.01 4.89
N LEU A 111 -8.59 3.08 4.23
CA LEU A 111 -8.34 2.70 2.85
C LEU A 111 -9.58 3.01 2.00
N ALA A 112 -9.37 3.53 0.79
CA ALA A 112 -10.43 3.72 -0.19
C ALA A 112 -9.98 3.12 -1.53
N TYR A 113 -10.75 2.20 -2.05
CA TYR A 113 -10.51 1.59 -3.35
C TYR A 113 -11.20 2.39 -4.44
N VAL A 114 -10.47 2.71 -5.49
CA VAL A 114 -10.97 3.36 -6.69
C VAL A 114 -10.71 2.46 -7.88
N GLU A 115 -11.79 2.07 -8.54
CA GLU A 115 -11.71 1.31 -9.78
C GLU A 115 -11.32 2.27 -10.90
N GLY A 116 -10.18 1.99 -11.52
CA GLY A 116 -9.70 2.75 -12.68
C GLY A 116 -10.00 2.03 -13.98
N ASP A 117 -9.73 2.70 -15.10
CA ASP A 117 -9.88 2.14 -16.45
C ASP A 117 -8.98 0.92 -16.64
N CYS A 118 -9.56 -0.19 -16.99
CA CYS A 118 -8.99 -1.43 -17.56
C CYS A 118 -7.70 -2.00 -16.95
N VAL A 119 -6.77 -1.20 -16.44
CA VAL A 119 -5.42 -1.65 -16.05
C VAL A 119 -4.97 -1.13 -14.69
N THR A 120 -5.45 0.02 -14.25
CA THR A 120 -4.98 0.66 -13.03
C THR A 120 -6.07 0.76 -11.96
N HIS A 121 -6.00 -0.14 -11.00
CA HIS A 121 -6.79 -0.01 -9.78
C HIS A 121 -5.91 0.65 -8.72
N SER A 122 -6.40 1.72 -8.12
CA SER A 122 -5.69 2.41 -7.06
C SER A 122 -6.37 2.23 -5.71
N LEU A 123 -5.56 1.94 -4.72
CA LEU A 123 -5.97 1.90 -3.32
C LEU A 123 -5.37 3.10 -2.61
N PHE A 124 -6.21 4.05 -2.25
CA PHE A 124 -5.82 5.22 -1.47
C PHE A 124 -5.65 4.84 0.00
N LEU A 125 -4.66 5.43 0.61
CA LEU A 125 -4.42 5.33 2.05
C LEU A 125 -4.51 6.73 2.67
N LEU A 126 -5.41 6.88 3.63
CA LEU A 126 -5.49 8.06 4.48
C LEU A 126 -4.96 7.69 5.86
N ALA A 127 -3.88 8.33 6.28
CA ALA A 127 -3.28 8.11 7.58
C ALA A 127 -2.87 9.44 8.20
N HIS A 128 -3.27 9.70 9.45
CA HIS A 128 -2.89 10.90 10.20
C HIS A 128 -3.11 12.22 9.42
N GLY A 129 -4.20 12.30 8.65
CA GLY A 129 -4.50 13.47 7.81
C GLY A 129 -3.73 13.55 6.49
N VAL A 130 -2.90 12.56 6.18
CA VAL A 130 -2.13 12.46 4.93
C VAL A 130 -2.82 11.49 3.98
N LEU A 131 -3.11 11.93 2.77
CA LEU A 131 -3.61 11.07 1.69
C LEU A 131 -2.45 10.61 0.83
N CYS A 132 -2.28 9.29 0.73
CA CYS A 132 -1.30 8.65 -0.13
C CYS A 132 -2.02 7.91 -1.26
N GLU A 133 -1.48 8.00 -2.44
CA GLU A 133 -1.95 7.28 -3.61
C GLU A 133 -0.78 6.75 -4.43
N ALA A 134 -1.05 5.75 -5.28
CA ALA A 134 -0.07 5.22 -6.21
C ALA A 134 -0.75 5.09 -7.58
N ASP A 135 -0.16 5.70 -8.61
CA ASP A 135 -0.49 5.55 -10.04
C ASP A 135 -1.82 6.14 -10.54
N LEU A 136 -2.65 6.78 -9.73
CA LEU A 136 -3.89 7.36 -10.23
C LEU A 136 -3.67 8.76 -10.82
N LEU A 137 -2.71 9.52 -10.31
CA LEU A 137 -2.42 10.88 -10.71
C LEU A 137 -1.18 10.95 -11.60
N TYR A 138 -1.16 10.17 -12.69
CA TYR A 138 -0.20 10.42 -13.76
C TYR A 138 -0.55 11.73 -14.44
N THR A 139 0.28 12.74 -14.27
CA THR A 139 0.28 13.92 -15.12
C THR A 139 0.89 13.58 -16.49
N HIS A 140 0.25 12.73 -17.26
CA HIS A 140 0.35 12.86 -18.69
C HIS A 140 -0.40 14.13 -19.06
N GLN A 141 0.20 14.94 -19.91
CA GLN A 141 -0.37 16.16 -20.51
C GLN A 141 -1.65 15.86 -21.30
N VAL A 142 -2.63 15.34 -20.65
CA VAL A 142 -3.99 15.33 -21.13
C VAL A 142 -4.65 16.44 -20.36
N SER A 143 -5.11 17.45 -21.08
CA SER A 143 -5.83 18.61 -20.54
C SER A 143 -7.12 18.14 -19.89
N PHE A 144 -7.02 17.60 -18.69
CA PHE A 144 -8.17 17.37 -17.84
C PHE A 144 -8.25 18.50 -16.84
N LEU A 145 -9.46 18.96 -16.66
CA LEU A 145 -9.87 19.98 -15.71
C LEU A 145 -9.22 19.70 -14.34
N PHE A 146 -8.19 20.46 -14.02
CA PHE A 146 -7.48 20.32 -12.78
C PHE A 146 -8.39 20.74 -11.63
N ILE A 147 -8.82 19.78 -10.85
CA ILE A 147 -9.05 20.07 -9.45
C ILE A 147 -7.67 20.13 -8.82
N LYS A 148 -7.10 21.33 -8.80
CA LYS A 148 -5.87 21.63 -8.08
C LYS A 148 -6.18 21.57 -6.60
N MET A 149 -6.12 20.38 -6.02
CA MET A 149 -6.13 20.22 -4.57
C MET A 149 -4.75 20.60 -4.07
N SER A 150 -4.58 21.90 -3.80
CA SER A 150 -3.40 22.40 -3.10
C SER A 150 -3.57 22.06 -1.61
N TYR A 151 -3.06 20.91 -1.19
CA TYR A 151 -2.92 20.67 0.23
C TYR A 151 -1.63 21.32 0.72
N ARG A 152 -1.76 22.33 1.57
CA ARG A 152 -0.65 22.84 2.37
C ARG A 152 -0.37 21.82 3.47
N TRP A 153 0.77 21.21 3.40
CA TRP A 153 1.29 20.36 4.47
C TRP A 153 1.74 21.26 5.62
N ASN A 154 1.08 21.20 6.74
CA ASN A 154 1.67 21.66 7.98
C ASN A 154 2.34 20.44 8.62
N LEU A 155 3.67 20.39 8.53
CA LEU A 155 4.48 19.51 9.35
C LEU A 155 4.38 20.03 10.79
N VAL A 156 3.80 19.24 11.67
CA VAL A 156 3.88 19.37 13.12
C VAL A 156 4.79 18.28 13.64
#